data_7a4f6a00182a75fa45efb6320d1af4cd
#
_entry.id   7a4f6a00182a75fa45efb6320d1af4cd
#
_cell.length_a   1.000
_cell.length_b   1.000
_cell.length_c   1.000
_cell.angle_alpha   90.00
_cell.angle_beta   90.00
_cell.angle_gamma   90.00
#
_symmetry.space_group_name_H-M   'P 1'
#
loop_
_entity.id
_entity.type
_entity.pdbx_description
1 polymer ?
#
loop_
_entity_poly.entity_id
_entity_poly.type
_entity_poly.pdbx_seq_one_letter_code
_entity_poly.pdbx_strand_id
1 'polypeptide(L)' 'MVFENIVKTLAEQFEVEPESIDIKTNLVDDLGADSLDVVELIMSLEEMYGISISDDEAMQLDTVGKIVDFVESQR' A
#
# COMPACT_ATOMS: atom_id res chain seq x y z
N MET A 1 -1.47 -8.97 -11.01
CA MET A 1 -1.95 -7.59 -11.15
C MET A 1 -1.55 -6.76 -9.95
N VAL A 2 -1.34 -5.48 -10.16
CA VAL A 2 -0.86 -4.59 -9.08
C VAL A 2 -1.81 -4.59 -7.88
N PHE A 3 -3.11 -4.40 -8.14
CA PHE A 3 -4.08 -4.36 -7.06
C PHE A 3 -4.04 -5.63 -6.19
N GLU A 4 -4.03 -6.79 -6.84
CA GLU A 4 -4.03 -8.06 -6.11
C GLU A 4 -2.77 -8.24 -5.27
N ASN A 5 -1.62 -7.84 -5.81
CA ASN A 5 -0.36 -7.94 -5.08
C ASN A 5 -0.35 -7.02 -3.86
N ILE A 6 -0.89 -5.81 -4.02
CA ILE A 6 -0.96 -4.86 -2.91
C ILE A 6 -1.92 -5.37 -1.84
N VAL A 7 -3.07 -5.89 -2.24
CA VAL A 7 -4.03 -6.46 -1.30
C VAL A 7 -3.40 -7.60 -0.50
N LYS A 8 -2.71 -8.48 -1.18
CA LYS A 8 -2.04 -9.60 -0.52
C LYS A 8 -1.01 -9.12 0.49
N THR A 9 -0.21 -8.14 0.11
CA THR A 9 0.81 -7.57 1.00
C THR A 9 0.18 -6.96 2.24
N LEU A 10 -0.89 -6.18 2.05
CA LEU A 10 -1.59 -5.55 3.16
C LEU A 10 -2.26 -6.58 4.06
N ALA A 11 -2.88 -7.59 3.47
CA ALA A 11 -3.54 -8.63 4.24
C ALA A 11 -2.54 -9.36 5.15
N GLU A 12 -1.35 -9.63 4.64
CA GLU A 12 -0.31 -10.28 5.42
C GLU A 12 0.25 -9.36 6.50
N GLN A 13 0.50 -8.10 6.14
CA GLN A 13 1.09 -7.14 7.08
C GLN A 13 0.15 -6.80 8.24
N PHE A 14 -1.13 -6.61 7.95
CA PHE A 14 -2.11 -6.21 8.96
C PHE A 14 -2.94 -7.36 9.49
N GLU A 15 -2.69 -8.58 9.02
CA GLU A 15 -3.37 -9.79 9.47
C GLU A 15 -4.89 -9.69 9.33
N VAL A 16 -5.32 -9.22 8.16
CA VAL A 16 -6.75 -9.10 7.84
C VAL A 16 -7.06 -9.95 6.60
N GLU A 17 -8.34 -10.22 6.39
CA GLU A 17 -8.78 -10.99 5.25
C GLU A 17 -8.60 -10.17 3.95
N PRO A 18 -8.03 -10.73 2.89
CA PRO A 18 -7.90 -10.00 1.62
C PRO A 18 -9.22 -9.46 1.11
N GLU A 19 -10.31 -10.19 1.34
CA GLU A 19 -11.64 -9.79 0.88
C GLU A 19 -12.15 -8.53 1.55
N SER A 20 -11.58 -8.16 2.70
CA SER A 20 -11.98 -6.96 3.42
C SER A 20 -11.31 -5.70 2.86
N ILE A 21 -10.37 -5.85 1.95
CA ILE A 21 -9.59 -4.74 1.39
C ILE A 21 -10.07 -4.41 -0.01
N ASP A 22 -10.38 -3.14 -0.27
CA ASP A 22 -10.76 -2.67 -1.61
C ASP A 22 -10.01 -1.38 -1.93
N ILE A 23 -10.30 -0.78 -3.09
CA ILE A 23 -9.58 0.44 -3.52
C ILE A 23 -9.86 1.64 -2.62
N LYS A 24 -10.95 1.63 -1.88
CA LYS A 24 -11.31 2.72 -0.98
C LYS A 24 -10.77 2.53 0.43
N THR A 25 -10.19 1.37 0.71
CA THR A 25 -9.65 1.09 2.04
C THR A 25 -8.56 2.10 2.39
N ASN A 26 -8.70 2.76 3.54
CA ASN A 26 -7.72 3.72 4.03
C ASN A 26 -6.78 3.01 4.99
N LEU A 27 -5.48 3.20 4.78
CA LEU A 27 -4.48 2.49 5.59
C LEU A 27 -4.58 2.87 7.07
N VAL A 28 -4.77 4.15 7.35
CA VAL A 28 -4.83 4.63 8.73
C VAL A 28 -6.23 4.40 9.33
N ASP A 29 -7.26 4.87 8.63
CA ASP A 29 -8.62 4.83 9.17
C ASP A 29 -9.22 3.43 9.24
N ASP A 30 -8.94 2.60 8.23
CA ASP A 30 -9.55 1.27 8.14
C ASP A 30 -8.64 0.16 8.66
N LEU A 31 -7.33 0.28 8.43
CA LEU A 31 -6.38 -0.76 8.84
C LEU A 31 -5.59 -0.41 10.10
N GLY A 32 -5.70 0.83 10.56
CA GLY A 32 -5.02 1.26 11.77
C GLY A 32 -3.50 1.39 11.62
N ALA A 33 -3.02 1.65 10.42
CA ALA A 33 -1.59 1.78 10.18
C ALA A 33 -1.01 3.00 10.89
N ASP A 34 0.14 2.82 11.52
CA ASP A 34 0.91 3.94 12.04
C ASP A 34 2.05 4.26 11.06
N SER A 35 2.90 5.23 11.41
CA SER A 35 3.97 5.65 10.49
C SER A 35 4.96 4.52 10.21
N LEU A 36 5.21 3.66 11.18
CA LEU A 36 6.12 2.53 10.99
C LEU A 36 5.53 1.52 10.00
N ASP A 37 4.23 1.25 10.12
CA ASP A 37 3.54 0.35 9.20
C ASP A 37 3.59 0.88 7.78
N VAL A 38 3.40 2.19 7.61
CA VAL A 38 3.45 2.82 6.30
C VAL A 38 4.86 2.70 5.70
N VAL A 39 5.89 2.94 6.51
CA VAL A 39 7.28 2.82 6.06
C VAL A 39 7.56 1.39 5.60
N GLU A 40 7.13 0.40 6.35
CA GLU A 40 7.33 -1.01 5.98
C GLU A 40 6.63 -1.34 4.65
N LEU A 41 5.40 -0.83 4.48
CA LEU A 41 4.67 -1.04 3.24
C LEU A 41 5.40 -0.41 2.05
N ILE A 42 5.86 0.82 2.22
CA ILE A 42 6.57 1.54 1.16
C ILE A 42 7.83 0.78 0.76
N MET A 43 8.60 0.29 1.73
CA MET A 43 9.81 -0.48 1.44
C MET A 43 9.48 -1.76 0.69
N SER A 44 8.39 -2.43 1.06
CA SER A 44 7.96 -3.64 0.36
C SER A 44 7.59 -3.35 -1.09
N LEU A 45 6.90 -2.23 -1.33
CA LEU A 45 6.51 -1.84 -2.68
C LEU A 45 7.72 -1.49 -3.54
N GLU A 46 8.69 -0.79 -2.95
CA GLU A 46 9.91 -0.44 -3.66
C GLU A 46 10.67 -1.69 -4.10
N GLU A 47 10.77 -2.68 -3.22
CA GLU A 47 11.42 -3.94 -3.51
C GLU A 47 10.66 -4.75 -4.55
N MET A 48 9.35 -4.81 -4.37
CA MET A 48 8.48 -5.65 -5.20
C MET A 48 8.45 -5.18 -6.66
N TYR A 49 8.44 -3.87 -6.86
CA TYR A 49 8.28 -3.28 -8.19
C TYR A 49 9.53 -2.58 -8.73
N GLY A 50 10.60 -2.53 -7.94
CA GLY A 50 11.84 -1.88 -8.36
C GLY A 50 11.68 -0.38 -8.59
N ILE A 51 10.89 0.27 -7.75
CA ILE A 51 10.60 1.70 -7.86
C ILE A 51 11.12 2.44 -6.64
N SER A 52 11.20 3.76 -6.75
CA SER A 52 11.57 4.63 -5.62
C SER A 52 10.38 5.50 -5.24
N ILE A 53 10.10 5.57 -3.95
CA ILE A 53 8.98 6.36 -3.43
C ILE A 53 9.55 7.35 -2.43
N SER A 54 9.38 8.65 -2.69
CA SER A 54 9.86 9.69 -1.79
C SER A 54 8.95 9.78 -0.56
N ASP A 55 9.45 10.42 0.48
CA ASP A 55 8.65 10.63 1.69
C ASP A 55 7.39 11.43 1.40
N ASP A 56 7.50 12.46 0.55
CA ASP A 56 6.34 13.26 0.17
C ASP A 56 5.29 12.44 -0.57
N GLU A 57 5.74 11.58 -1.48
CA GLU A 57 4.84 10.69 -2.22
C GLU A 57 4.19 9.69 -1.27
N ALA A 58 4.97 9.13 -0.36
CA ALA A 58 4.47 8.17 0.61
C ALA A 58 3.36 8.75 1.48
N MET A 59 3.48 10.01 1.86
CA MET A 59 2.47 10.68 2.69
C MET A 59 1.12 10.83 1.99
N GLN A 60 1.10 10.76 0.66
CA GLN A 60 -0.13 10.89 -0.11
C GLN A 60 -0.79 9.55 -0.41
N LEU A 61 -0.10 8.46 -0.14
CA LEU A 61 -0.59 7.11 -0.44
C LEU A 61 -1.40 6.55 0.74
N ASP A 62 -2.52 7.17 1.03
CA ASP A 62 -3.34 6.82 2.20
C ASP A 62 -4.45 5.81 1.89
N THR A 63 -4.77 5.57 0.62
CA THR A 63 -5.75 4.55 0.23
C THR A 63 -5.13 3.55 -0.72
N VAL A 64 -5.73 2.36 -0.77
CA VAL A 64 -5.25 1.30 -1.68
C VAL A 64 -5.29 1.78 -3.13
N GLY A 65 -6.36 2.50 -3.52
CA GLY A 65 -6.47 3.01 -4.88
C GLY A 65 -5.33 3.94 -5.27
N LYS A 66 -4.94 4.82 -4.35
CA LYS A 66 -3.83 5.75 -4.61
C LYS A 66 -2.51 5.00 -4.75
N ILE A 67 -2.31 3.94 -3.96
CA ILE A 67 -1.12 3.11 -4.04
C ILE A 67 -1.07 2.41 -5.41
N VAL A 68 -2.18 1.82 -5.81
CA VAL A 68 -2.28 1.14 -7.11
C VAL A 68 -1.97 2.11 -8.25
N ASP A 69 -2.59 3.28 -8.24
CA ASP A 69 -2.38 4.29 -9.28
C ASP A 69 -0.92 4.73 -9.34
N PHE A 70 -0.31 4.94 -8.18
CA PHE A 70 1.08 5.37 -8.12
C PHE A 70 2.01 4.30 -8.71
N VAL A 71 1.83 3.05 -8.28
CA VAL A 71 2.67 1.94 -8.78
C VAL A 71 2.49 1.77 -10.28
N GLU A 72 1.26 1.84 -10.77
CA GLU A 72 1.00 1.69 -12.19
C GLU A 72 1.62 2.82 -13.00
N SER A 73 1.69 4.03 -12.45
CA SER A 73 2.30 5.17 -13.14
C SER A 73 3.82 5.06 -13.22
N GLN A 74 4.43 4.25 -12.36
CA GLN A 74 5.89 4.08 -12.33
C GLN A 74 6.38 2.92 -13.20
N ARG A 75 5.48 2.12 -13.70
CA ARG A 75 5.84 0.94 -14.50
C ARG A 75 5.95 1.21 -15.97
#